data_348697fe5221062e62ffd1300cbf3c04
#
_entry.id   348697fe5221062e62ffd1300cbf3c04
#
_cell.length_a   1.000
_cell.length_b   1.000
_cell.length_c   1.000
_cell.angle_alpha   90.00
_cell.angle_beta   90.00
_cell.angle_gamma   90.00
#
_symmetry.space_group_name_H-M   'P 1'
#
loop_
_entity.id
_entity.type
_entity.pdbx_description
1 polymer ?
#
loop_
_entity_poly.entity_id
_entity_poly.type
_entity_poly.pdbx_seq_one_letter_code
_entity_poly.pdbx_strand_id
1 'polypeptide(L)'
;SIKVCGLCHGHYGYRNIARTIGLDPDGITWQAPGLNHNIWLTHFYYEGQDAYPLLDAWIKDNIEAYWEDRKSGDIPAQMSPSAIHQYKMYGLMPVGDTPRRGGWWYHTDLETRKRWYGGAIGGGDTPEGRDRVLKSKEERFQQMKEAAYDSEIRPIDLFGDRKTTEQHIPIMDGLVNDNEGQFQVNVRNDGALPGIPDDVAVEVPAIVNKKGIQPLRVYPLPRKIMLECIYPDWLQMERTLEALKSGDKSMLLYGILDSHQTRSYDQATEVLEALLAMEPNEPMAYVEDINKHYKWPSNW
;
A
#
# COMPACT_ATOMS: atom_id res chain seq x y z
N SER A 1 14.81 -22.82 -10.16
CA SER A 1 15.12 -21.60 -9.40
C SER A 1 13.85 -21.07 -8.74
N ILE A 2 13.95 -20.57 -7.53
CA ILE A 2 12.84 -19.92 -6.84
C ILE A 2 12.61 -18.55 -7.48
N LYS A 3 11.35 -18.20 -7.73
CA LYS A 3 10.92 -16.86 -8.14
C LYS A 3 10.25 -16.19 -6.95
N VAL A 4 10.58 -14.92 -6.69
CA VAL A 4 10.04 -14.15 -5.58
C VAL A 4 9.50 -12.84 -6.13
N CYS A 5 8.26 -12.50 -5.80
CA CYS A 5 7.70 -11.17 -5.97
C CYS A 5 6.75 -10.85 -4.82
N GLY A 6 6.64 -9.58 -4.47
CA GLY A 6 5.64 -9.10 -3.55
C GLY A 6 4.38 -8.68 -4.30
N LEU A 7 3.22 -8.80 -3.64
CA LEU A 7 1.93 -8.36 -4.17
C LEU A 7 1.30 -7.37 -3.20
N CYS A 8 0.70 -6.33 -3.75
CA CYS A 8 -0.06 -5.34 -3.02
C CYS A 8 -1.34 -4.99 -3.77
N HIS A 9 -2.18 -4.13 -3.20
CA HIS A 9 -3.49 -3.77 -3.75
C HIS A 9 -3.47 -2.68 -4.83
N GLY A 10 -2.31 -2.34 -5.37
CA GLY A 10 -2.16 -1.30 -6.42
C GLY A 10 -3.08 -1.48 -7.61
N HIS A 11 -3.25 -2.73 -8.04
CA HIS A 11 -4.12 -3.12 -9.16
C HIS A 11 -5.62 -2.88 -8.91
N TYR A 12 -6.07 -2.64 -7.68
CA TYR A 12 -7.45 -2.25 -7.40
C TYR A 12 -7.70 -0.75 -7.59
N GLY A 13 -6.66 0.07 -7.48
CA GLY A 13 -6.80 1.52 -7.43
C GLY A 13 -7.50 2.10 -8.64
N TYR A 14 -7.01 1.80 -9.83
CA TYR A 14 -7.59 2.30 -11.07
C TYR A 14 -9.03 1.80 -11.28
N ARG A 15 -9.34 0.55 -10.87
CA ARG A 15 -10.69 -0.02 -10.99
C ARG A 15 -11.70 0.73 -10.12
N ASN A 16 -11.29 1.12 -8.92
CA ASN A 16 -12.14 1.89 -8.02
C ASN A 16 -12.39 3.29 -8.58
N ILE A 17 -11.37 3.95 -9.12
CA ILE A 17 -11.52 5.25 -9.79
C ILE A 17 -12.49 5.12 -10.97
N ALA A 18 -12.23 4.19 -11.91
CA ALA A 18 -13.05 3.98 -13.09
C ALA A 18 -14.52 3.78 -12.74
N ARG A 19 -14.82 2.84 -11.83
CA ARG A 19 -16.20 2.58 -11.38
C ARG A 19 -16.87 3.81 -10.76
N THR A 20 -16.12 4.58 -9.97
CA THR A 20 -16.67 5.77 -9.32
C THR A 20 -17.05 6.84 -10.33
N ILE A 21 -16.26 7.01 -11.39
CA ILE A 21 -16.55 7.99 -12.45
C ILE A 21 -17.42 7.43 -13.59
N GLY A 22 -17.95 6.21 -13.44
CA GLY A 22 -18.89 5.59 -14.38
C GLY A 22 -18.25 4.94 -15.61
N LEU A 23 -16.95 4.64 -15.57
CA LEU A 23 -16.25 3.92 -16.65
C LEU A 23 -16.18 2.42 -16.37
N ASP A 24 -16.18 1.62 -17.44
CA ASP A 24 -15.91 0.18 -17.34
C ASP A 24 -14.41 -0.05 -17.05
N PRO A 25 -14.06 -0.66 -15.90
CA PRO A 25 -12.67 -0.94 -15.58
C PRO A 25 -11.94 -1.84 -16.57
N ASP A 26 -12.66 -2.67 -17.30
CA ASP A 26 -12.05 -3.58 -18.27
C ASP A 26 -11.66 -2.87 -19.59
N GLY A 27 -12.20 -1.66 -19.83
CA GLY A 27 -11.74 -0.75 -20.89
C GLY A 27 -10.54 0.11 -20.53
N ILE A 28 -10.00 0.00 -19.29
CA ILE A 28 -8.87 0.82 -18.82
C ILE A 28 -7.53 0.17 -19.16
N THR A 29 -6.67 0.94 -19.81
CA THR A 29 -5.23 0.66 -19.88
C THR A 29 -4.51 1.54 -18.85
N TRP A 30 -3.65 0.96 -18.03
CA TRP A 30 -3.05 1.65 -16.89
C TRP A 30 -1.63 1.23 -16.58
N GLN A 31 -0.88 2.14 -15.92
CA GLN A 31 0.40 1.86 -15.25
C GLN A 31 0.50 2.71 -13.98
N ALA A 32 1.00 2.13 -12.91
CA ALA A 32 1.18 2.83 -11.63
C ALA A 32 2.53 2.46 -10.98
N PRO A 33 3.64 3.00 -11.48
CA PRO A 33 4.95 2.74 -10.89
C PRO A 33 5.18 3.50 -9.59
N GLY A 34 6.10 2.97 -8.76
CA GLY A 34 6.56 3.59 -7.53
C GLY A 34 7.24 2.61 -6.59
N LEU A 35 7.08 2.85 -5.29
CA LEU A 35 7.47 1.94 -4.22
C LEU A 35 6.20 1.33 -3.59
N ASN A 36 6.33 0.26 -2.84
CA ASN A 36 5.17 -0.33 -2.15
C ASN A 36 4.42 0.71 -1.30
N HIS A 37 3.10 0.83 -1.47
CA HIS A 37 2.24 1.86 -0.88
C HIS A 37 2.58 3.32 -1.29
N ASN A 38 3.35 3.49 -2.36
CA ASN A 38 3.72 4.81 -2.90
C ASN A 38 3.81 4.74 -4.42
N ILE A 39 2.68 4.42 -5.07
CA ILE A 39 2.54 4.24 -6.51
C ILE A 39 1.59 5.28 -7.12
N TRP A 40 1.90 5.70 -8.33
CA TRP A 40 1.26 6.83 -8.98
C TRP A 40 0.78 6.44 -10.37
N LEU A 41 -0.49 6.74 -10.68
CA LEU A 41 -1.14 6.34 -11.92
C LEU A 41 -0.60 7.21 -13.08
N THR A 42 0.42 6.74 -13.78
CA THR A 42 1.09 7.44 -14.88
C THR A 42 0.36 7.26 -16.21
N HIS A 43 -0.31 6.12 -16.39
CA HIS A 43 -1.13 5.82 -17.54
C HIS A 43 -2.55 5.50 -17.06
N PHE A 44 -3.48 6.29 -17.54
CA PHE A 44 -4.89 6.11 -17.24
C PHE A 44 -5.68 6.41 -18.52
N TYR A 45 -5.90 5.39 -19.33
CA TYR A 45 -6.54 5.50 -20.62
C TYR A 45 -7.82 4.66 -20.64
N TYR A 46 -8.88 5.23 -21.17
CA TYR A 46 -10.13 4.54 -21.41
C TYR A 46 -10.36 4.44 -22.92
N GLU A 47 -10.48 3.22 -23.45
CA GLU A 47 -10.64 2.96 -24.87
C GLU A 47 -9.59 3.69 -25.76
N GLY A 48 -8.35 3.74 -25.26
CA GLY A 48 -7.21 4.35 -25.93
C GLY A 48 -7.12 5.88 -25.82
N GLN A 49 -8.01 6.52 -25.10
CA GLN A 49 -7.98 7.98 -24.84
C GLN A 49 -7.60 8.28 -23.40
N ASP A 50 -6.90 9.40 -23.18
CA ASP A 50 -6.56 9.85 -21.83
C ASP A 50 -7.83 10.05 -20.99
N ALA A 51 -7.94 9.33 -19.88
CA ALA A 51 -9.09 9.37 -18.98
C ALA A 51 -8.97 10.42 -17.85
N TYR A 52 -7.82 11.09 -17.70
CA TYR A 52 -7.66 12.15 -16.70
C TYR A 52 -8.65 13.31 -16.91
N PRO A 53 -8.93 13.78 -18.14
CA PRO A 53 -9.95 14.81 -18.35
C PRO A 53 -11.36 14.39 -17.88
N LEU A 54 -11.71 13.11 -18.00
CA LEU A 54 -12.98 12.58 -17.48
C LEU A 54 -12.99 12.57 -15.95
N LEU A 55 -11.88 12.20 -15.33
CA LEU A 55 -11.71 12.25 -13.88
C LEU A 55 -11.82 13.69 -13.36
N ASP A 56 -11.16 14.64 -14.02
CA ASP A 56 -11.20 16.07 -13.66
C ASP A 56 -12.62 16.64 -13.73
N ALA A 57 -13.35 16.34 -14.80
CA ALA A 57 -14.74 16.77 -14.96
C ALA A 57 -15.61 16.16 -13.83
N TRP A 58 -15.45 14.86 -13.56
CA TRP A 58 -16.21 14.20 -12.51
C TRP A 58 -15.91 14.78 -11.12
N ILE A 59 -14.62 15.00 -10.80
CA ILE A 59 -14.19 15.59 -9.51
C ILE A 59 -14.83 16.99 -9.36
N LYS A 60 -14.76 17.81 -10.39
CA LYS A 60 -15.32 19.17 -10.37
C LYS A 60 -16.80 19.17 -10.02
N ASP A 61 -17.56 18.27 -10.60
CA ASP A 61 -19.02 18.31 -10.56
C ASP A 61 -19.62 17.47 -9.43
N ASN A 62 -18.88 16.45 -8.91
CA ASN A 62 -19.48 15.43 -8.04
C ASN A 62 -18.78 15.21 -6.70
N ILE A 63 -17.52 15.60 -6.52
CA ILE A 63 -16.70 15.13 -5.40
C ILE A 63 -17.25 15.53 -4.03
N GLU A 64 -17.77 16.73 -3.88
CA GLU A 64 -18.31 17.21 -2.60
C GLU A 64 -19.58 16.44 -2.20
N ALA A 65 -20.49 16.23 -3.15
CA ALA A 65 -21.69 15.43 -2.94
C ALA A 65 -21.33 13.96 -2.65
N TYR A 66 -20.33 13.43 -3.33
CA TYR A 66 -19.81 12.08 -3.10
C TYR A 66 -19.29 11.88 -1.67
N TRP A 67 -18.56 12.84 -1.13
CA TRP A 67 -18.07 12.78 0.25
C TRP A 67 -19.17 12.96 1.28
N GLU A 68 -20.11 13.87 1.05
CA GLU A 68 -21.24 14.10 1.97
C GLU A 68 -22.15 12.87 2.08
N ASP A 69 -22.43 12.20 0.95
CA ASP A 69 -23.21 10.96 0.91
C ASP A 69 -22.53 9.82 1.72
N ARG A 70 -21.21 9.82 1.83
CA ARG A 70 -20.41 8.82 2.52
C ARG A 70 -19.87 9.23 3.89
N LYS A 71 -20.30 10.35 4.41
CA LYS A 71 -19.79 10.93 5.65
C LYS A 71 -19.95 10.01 6.87
N SER A 72 -20.99 9.18 6.89
CA SER A 72 -21.25 8.21 7.96
C SER A 72 -20.63 6.82 7.71
N GLY A 73 -20.00 6.62 6.57
CA GLY A 73 -19.42 5.35 6.13
C GLY A 73 -17.93 5.44 5.76
N ASP A 74 -17.44 4.42 5.08
CA ASP A 74 -16.07 4.40 4.58
C ASP A 74 -16.01 5.04 3.17
N ILE A 75 -15.12 6.00 3.00
CA ILE A 75 -14.79 6.54 1.67
C ILE A 75 -13.68 5.68 1.08
N PRO A 76 -13.84 5.17 -0.17
CA PRO A 76 -12.78 4.44 -0.85
C PRO A 76 -11.48 5.26 -0.90
N ALA A 77 -10.34 4.62 -0.62
CA ALA A 77 -9.05 5.29 -0.49
C ALA A 77 -8.72 6.19 -1.68
N GLN A 78 -8.97 5.72 -2.92
CA GLN A 78 -8.69 6.44 -4.16
C GLN A 78 -9.54 7.69 -4.38
N MET A 79 -10.67 7.81 -3.71
CA MET A 79 -11.59 8.96 -3.82
C MET A 79 -11.71 9.72 -2.51
N SER A 80 -10.82 9.44 -1.54
CA SER A 80 -10.77 10.16 -0.27
C SER A 80 -10.31 11.62 -0.45
N PRO A 81 -10.63 12.52 0.48
CA PRO A 81 -10.10 13.88 0.45
C PRO A 81 -8.57 13.94 0.33
N SER A 82 -7.84 13.01 0.99
CA SER A 82 -6.38 12.93 0.88
C SER A 82 -5.92 12.54 -0.53
N ALA A 83 -6.57 11.59 -1.19
CA ALA A 83 -6.24 11.18 -2.54
C ALA A 83 -6.43 12.32 -3.55
N ILE A 84 -7.56 12.99 -3.47
CA ILE A 84 -7.88 14.14 -4.36
C ILE A 84 -6.94 15.32 -4.08
N HIS A 85 -6.60 15.58 -2.82
CA HIS A 85 -5.63 16.62 -2.48
C HIS A 85 -4.23 16.28 -3.03
N GLN A 86 -3.79 15.03 -2.88
CA GLN A 86 -2.52 14.56 -3.47
C GLN A 86 -2.54 14.67 -5.00
N TYR A 87 -3.63 14.28 -5.66
CA TYR A 87 -3.80 14.44 -7.09
C TYR A 87 -3.64 15.91 -7.53
N LYS A 88 -4.36 16.82 -6.88
CA LYS A 88 -4.25 18.27 -7.14
C LYS A 88 -2.83 18.80 -6.90
N MET A 89 -2.12 18.25 -5.90
CA MET A 89 -0.77 18.67 -5.54
C MET A 89 0.28 18.12 -6.52
N TYR A 90 0.16 16.87 -6.95
CA TYR A 90 1.21 16.15 -7.69
C TYR A 90 0.90 15.95 -9.17
N GLY A 91 -0.35 16.12 -9.59
CA GLY A 91 -0.78 15.96 -10.98
C GLY A 91 -0.98 14.50 -11.44
N LEU A 92 -0.79 13.54 -10.56
CA LEU A 92 -1.08 12.12 -10.79
C LEU A 92 -1.90 11.55 -9.64
N MET A 93 -2.82 10.63 -9.93
CA MET A 93 -3.60 9.96 -8.89
C MET A 93 -2.72 8.98 -8.11
N PRO A 94 -2.70 9.10 -6.77
CA PRO A 94 -2.16 8.06 -5.91
C PRO A 94 -3.12 6.87 -5.92
N VAL A 95 -2.61 5.64 -6.10
CA VAL A 95 -3.44 4.43 -6.16
C VAL A 95 -2.99 3.36 -5.17
N GLY A 96 -3.80 2.33 -5.00
CA GLY A 96 -3.59 1.32 -3.98
C GLY A 96 -3.68 1.93 -2.57
N ASP A 97 -2.70 1.64 -1.73
CA ASP A 97 -2.61 2.18 -0.37
C ASP A 97 -1.88 3.53 -0.28
N THR A 98 -1.41 4.05 -1.42
CA THR A 98 -0.69 5.35 -1.48
C THR A 98 -1.45 6.50 -0.81
N PRO A 99 -2.78 6.69 -1.01
CA PRO A 99 -3.52 7.77 -0.36
C PRO A 99 -3.51 7.71 1.18
N ARG A 100 -3.29 6.51 1.74
CA ARG A 100 -3.31 6.24 3.19
C ARG A 100 -1.94 5.96 3.78
N ARG A 101 -0.88 6.20 3.04
CA ARG A 101 0.48 5.97 3.51
C ARG A 101 0.78 6.70 4.81
N GLY A 102 1.34 5.97 5.79
CA GLY A 102 1.58 6.50 7.14
C GLY A 102 2.51 7.70 7.22
N GLY A 103 3.38 7.91 6.22
CA GLY A 103 4.26 9.06 6.09
C GLY A 103 3.57 10.37 5.66
N TRP A 104 2.29 10.36 5.35
CA TRP A 104 1.55 11.58 5.03
C TRP A 104 1.18 12.39 6.27
N TRP A 105 1.13 13.70 6.16
CA TRP A 105 0.70 14.63 7.22
C TRP A 105 -0.73 14.38 7.68
N TYR A 106 -1.53 13.73 6.87
CA TYR A 106 -2.91 13.34 7.17
C TYR A 106 -3.03 12.36 8.35
N HIS A 107 -1.90 11.80 8.81
CA HIS A 107 -1.82 10.88 9.95
C HIS A 107 -1.36 11.53 11.27
N THR A 108 -1.16 12.84 11.32
CA THR A 108 -0.58 13.52 12.49
C THR A 108 -1.40 13.33 13.77
N ASP A 109 -2.73 13.30 13.66
CA ASP A 109 -3.65 13.09 14.78
C ASP A 109 -5.00 12.55 14.27
N LEU A 110 -5.87 12.12 15.22
CA LEU A 110 -7.15 11.50 14.90
C LEU A 110 -8.12 12.43 14.14
N GLU A 111 -8.19 13.71 14.52
CA GLU A 111 -9.10 14.65 13.85
C GLU A 111 -8.64 14.95 12.42
N THR A 112 -7.32 15.06 12.21
CA THR A 112 -6.73 15.17 10.88
C THR A 112 -7.05 13.94 10.04
N ARG A 113 -6.94 12.72 10.61
CA ARG A 113 -7.30 11.48 9.90
C ARG A 113 -8.77 11.45 9.51
N LYS A 114 -9.69 11.78 10.40
CA LYS A 114 -11.13 11.86 10.12
C LYS A 114 -11.42 12.81 8.97
N ARG A 115 -10.80 13.98 8.99
CA ARG A 115 -10.96 15.00 7.94
C ARG A 115 -10.49 14.50 6.56
N TRP A 116 -9.33 13.84 6.49
CA TRP A 116 -8.67 13.53 5.23
C TRP A 116 -9.02 12.16 4.66
N TYR A 117 -9.32 11.19 5.51
CA TYR A 117 -9.73 9.85 5.04
C TYR A 117 -11.24 9.67 5.03
N GLY A 118 -11.98 10.61 5.61
CA GLY A 118 -13.42 10.60 5.68
C GLY A 118 -13.98 9.53 6.62
N GLY A 119 -15.30 9.60 6.79
CA GLY A 119 -16.02 8.71 7.66
C GLY A 119 -15.92 9.03 9.15
N ALA A 120 -16.80 8.44 9.94
CA ALA A 120 -16.95 8.72 11.37
C ALA A 120 -15.70 8.36 12.20
N ILE A 121 -14.94 7.36 11.75
CA ILE A 121 -13.79 6.81 12.48
C ILE A 121 -12.43 7.14 11.84
N GLY A 122 -12.39 7.84 10.71
CA GLY A 122 -11.13 8.20 10.02
C GLY A 122 -10.41 7.03 9.36
N GLY A 123 -11.15 5.99 8.96
CA GLY A 123 -10.63 4.82 8.25
C GLY A 123 -10.11 3.71 9.17
N GLY A 124 -9.56 2.66 8.58
CA GLY A 124 -9.10 1.45 9.26
C GLY A 124 -7.85 1.60 10.11
N ASP A 125 -7.11 2.70 9.94
CA ASP A 125 -5.83 2.95 10.64
C ASP A 125 -6.03 3.63 12.02
N THR A 126 -7.26 3.94 12.38
CA THR A 126 -7.60 4.42 13.71
C THR A 126 -7.75 3.26 14.68
N PRO A 127 -7.63 3.46 16.02
CA PRO A 127 -7.88 2.39 17.00
C PRO A 127 -9.24 1.72 16.79
N GLU A 128 -10.31 2.50 16.63
CA GLU A 128 -11.66 2.00 16.41
C GLU A 128 -11.80 1.23 15.08
N GLY A 129 -11.19 1.73 14.02
CA GLY A 129 -11.14 1.06 12.71
C GLY A 129 -10.38 -0.26 12.78
N ARG A 130 -9.27 -0.29 13.50
CA ARG A 130 -8.47 -1.51 13.73
C ARG A 130 -9.26 -2.56 14.51
N ASP A 131 -9.92 -2.17 15.58
CA ASP A 131 -10.73 -3.08 16.39
C ASP A 131 -11.85 -3.71 15.56
N ARG A 132 -12.53 -2.92 14.73
CA ARG A 132 -13.53 -3.42 13.78
C ARG A 132 -12.94 -4.45 12.80
N VAL A 133 -11.76 -4.16 12.24
CA VAL A 133 -11.08 -5.07 11.30
C VAL A 133 -10.67 -6.37 12.00
N LEU A 134 -10.10 -6.29 13.20
CA LEU A 134 -9.68 -7.47 13.97
C LEU A 134 -10.88 -8.35 14.32
N LYS A 135 -11.96 -7.75 14.80
CA LYS A 135 -13.21 -8.46 15.10
C LYS A 135 -13.77 -9.17 13.87
N SER A 136 -13.84 -8.49 12.73
CA SER A 136 -14.31 -9.09 11.48
C SER A 136 -13.42 -10.25 11.01
N LYS A 137 -12.10 -10.14 11.18
CA LYS A 137 -11.16 -11.22 10.86
C LYS A 137 -11.36 -12.43 11.78
N GLU A 138 -11.54 -12.20 13.07
CA GLU A 138 -11.78 -13.27 14.04
C GLU A 138 -13.09 -14.00 13.73
N GLU A 139 -14.19 -13.28 13.52
CA GLU A 139 -15.48 -13.86 13.14
C GLU A 139 -15.36 -14.72 11.88
N ARG A 140 -14.67 -14.20 10.85
CA ARG A 140 -14.43 -14.95 9.61
C ARG A 140 -13.56 -16.19 9.84
N PHE A 141 -12.53 -16.08 10.66
CA PHE A 141 -11.68 -17.22 11.00
C PHE A 141 -12.47 -18.33 11.70
N GLN A 142 -13.34 -18.00 12.64
CA GLN A 142 -14.21 -18.97 13.32
C GLN A 142 -15.17 -19.66 12.34
N GLN A 143 -15.80 -18.90 11.42
CA GLN A 143 -16.64 -19.47 10.37
C GLN A 143 -15.84 -20.45 9.48
N MET A 144 -14.62 -20.09 9.08
CA MET A 144 -13.76 -20.98 8.29
C MET A 144 -13.37 -22.24 9.07
N LYS A 145 -13.08 -22.10 10.36
CA LYS A 145 -12.74 -23.23 11.23
C LYS A 145 -13.90 -24.19 11.39
N GLU A 146 -15.10 -23.68 11.66
CA GLU A 146 -16.31 -24.50 11.75
C GLU A 146 -16.57 -25.26 10.45
N ALA A 147 -16.52 -24.59 9.31
CA ALA A 147 -16.69 -25.20 8.00
C ALA A 147 -15.63 -26.23 7.65
N ALA A 148 -14.40 -26.09 8.14
CA ALA A 148 -13.34 -27.05 7.88
C ALA A 148 -13.60 -28.44 8.55
N TYR A 149 -14.44 -28.48 9.56
CA TYR A 149 -14.84 -29.70 10.25
C TYR A 149 -16.22 -30.24 9.85
N ASP A 150 -16.93 -29.53 8.97
CA ASP A 150 -18.25 -29.92 8.44
C ASP A 150 -18.16 -30.21 6.95
N SER A 151 -18.24 -31.48 6.58
CA SER A 151 -18.15 -31.92 5.18
C SER A 151 -19.34 -31.49 4.31
N GLU A 152 -20.42 -31.06 4.90
CA GLU A 152 -21.61 -30.57 4.18
C GLU A 152 -21.48 -29.12 3.76
N ILE A 153 -20.61 -28.34 4.43
CA ILE A 153 -20.38 -26.94 4.11
C ILE A 153 -19.32 -26.80 3.00
N ARG A 154 -19.73 -26.33 1.83
CA ARG A 154 -18.80 -26.05 0.75
C ARG A 154 -18.23 -24.63 0.88
N PRO A 155 -16.97 -24.36 0.50
CA PRO A 155 -16.40 -23.01 0.51
C PRO A 155 -17.25 -21.95 -0.22
N ILE A 156 -17.92 -22.36 -1.31
CA ILE A 156 -18.81 -21.47 -2.07
C ILE A 156 -20.05 -21.02 -1.28
N ASP A 157 -20.52 -21.84 -0.34
CA ASP A 157 -21.69 -21.51 0.50
C ASP A 157 -21.32 -20.42 1.54
N LEU A 158 -20.05 -20.36 1.95
CA LEU A 158 -19.52 -19.36 2.90
C LEU A 158 -19.06 -18.07 2.20
N PHE A 159 -18.39 -18.20 1.05
CA PHE A 159 -17.69 -17.08 0.40
C PHE A 159 -18.38 -16.62 -0.89
N GLY A 160 -19.43 -17.33 -1.34
CA GLY A 160 -20.07 -17.10 -2.62
C GLY A 160 -19.22 -17.57 -3.80
N ASP A 161 -19.72 -17.36 -5.00
CA ASP A 161 -19.08 -17.74 -6.27
C ASP A 161 -18.28 -16.60 -6.91
N ARG A 162 -18.18 -15.46 -6.22
CA ARG A 162 -17.48 -14.27 -6.73
C ARG A 162 -15.99 -14.56 -6.90
N LYS A 163 -15.53 -14.50 -8.15
CA LYS A 163 -14.10 -14.59 -8.44
C LYS A 163 -13.34 -13.41 -7.80
N THR A 164 -12.26 -13.73 -7.13
CA THR A 164 -11.31 -12.72 -6.66
C THR A 164 -10.60 -12.10 -7.86
N THR A 165 -10.22 -10.82 -7.74
CA THR A 165 -9.35 -10.13 -8.69
C THR A 165 -7.89 -10.08 -8.19
N GLU A 166 -7.56 -10.85 -7.14
CA GLU A 166 -6.19 -11.01 -6.66
C GLU A 166 -5.30 -11.64 -7.73
N GLN A 167 -4.03 -11.21 -7.77
CA GLN A 167 -3.11 -11.55 -8.86
C GLN A 167 -2.35 -12.86 -8.66
N HIS A 168 -2.32 -13.44 -7.47
CA HIS A 168 -1.47 -14.59 -7.15
C HIS A 168 -1.78 -15.82 -8.01
N ILE A 169 -3.04 -16.15 -8.23
CA ILE A 169 -3.41 -17.32 -9.06
C ILE A 169 -3.07 -17.10 -10.53
N PRO A 170 -3.45 -15.98 -11.18
CA PRO A 170 -3.03 -15.70 -12.56
C PRO A 170 -1.49 -15.64 -12.75
N ILE A 171 -0.75 -15.12 -11.76
CA ILE A 171 0.73 -15.13 -11.80
C ILE A 171 1.26 -16.56 -11.78
N MET A 172 0.76 -17.42 -10.90
CA MET A 172 1.15 -18.83 -10.87
C MET A 172 0.81 -19.54 -12.18
N ASP A 173 -0.36 -19.27 -12.74
CA ASP A 173 -0.80 -19.81 -14.03
C ASP A 173 0.12 -19.37 -15.17
N GLY A 174 0.50 -18.11 -15.22
CA GLY A 174 1.49 -17.59 -16.17
C GLY A 174 2.83 -18.30 -16.06
N LEU A 175 3.34 -18.49 -14.84
CA LEU A 175 4.64 -19.14 -14.61
C LEU A 175 4.64 -20.64 -14.94
N VAL A 176 3.53 -21.33 -14.71
CA VAL A 176 3.43 -22.80 -14.87
C VAL A 176 2.93 -23.18 -16.26
N ASN A 177 1.86 -22.55 -16.72
CA ASN A 177 1.14 -22.93 -17.94
C ASN A 177 1.41 -22.01 -19.13
N ASP A 178 2.26 -20.98 -18.96
CA ASP A 178 2.59 -19.99 -20.00
C ASP A 178 1.40 -19.11 -20.44
N ASN A 179 0.41 -18.96 -19.57
CA ASN A 179 -0.67 -17.99 -19.76
C ASN A 179 -0.17 -16.59 -19.45
N GLU A 180 0.38 -15.93 -20.47
CA GLU A 180 1.01 -14.62 -20.32
C GLU A 180 -0.01 -13.55 -19.85
N GLY A 181 0.42 -12.72 -18.89
CA GLY A 181 -0.35 -11.57 -18.43
C GLY A 181 0.54 -10.45 -17.90
N GLN A 182 -0.03 -9.24 -17.83
CA GLN A 182 0.59 -8.10 -17.17
C GLN A 182 0.03 -7.96 -15.76
N PHE A 183 0.93 -7.83 -14.78
CA PHE A 183 0.59 -7.75 -13.35
C PHE A 183 1.34 -6.60 -12.68
N GLN A 184 0.79 -6.10 -11.59
CA GLN A 184 1.44 -5.11 -10.72
C GLN A 184 2.16 -5.86 -9.59
N VAL A 185 3.48 -5.74 -9.53
CA VAL A 185 4.31 -6.55 -8.62
C VAL A 185 5.40 -5.73 -7.95
N ASN A 186 5.79 -6.16 -6.75
CA ASN A 186 6.98 -5.67 -6.06
C ASN A 186 8.15 -6.61 -6.40
N VAL A 187 9.15 -6.06 -7.04
CA VAL A 187 10.34 -6.77 -7.52
C VAL A 187 11.56 -5.89 -7.38
N ARG A 188 12.74 -6.50 -7.48
CA ARG A 188 13.99 -5.75 -7.59
C ARG A 188 13.93 -4.82 -8.81
N ASN A 189 14.44 -3.60 -8.66
CA ASN A 189 14.32 -2.56 -9.69
C ASN A 189 14.98 -2.94 -11.01
N ASP A 190 16.25 -3.33 -10.99
CA ASP A 190 17.03 -3.69 -12.19
C ASP A 190 16.79 -2.71 -13.38
N GLY A 191 16.63 -1.40 -13.07
CA GLY A 191 16.40 -0.33 -14.03
C GLY A 191 14.94 -0.12 -14.47
N ALA A 192 13.98 -0.82 -13.90
CA ALA A 192 12.56 -0.68 -14.25
C ALA A 192 12.01 0.71 -13.91
N LEU A 193 12.28 1.22 -12.70
CA LEU A 193 11.91 2.57 -12.26
C LEU A 193 13.16 3.47 -12.28
N PRO A 194 13.27 4.41 -13.23
CA PRO A 194 14.42 5.32 -13.32
C PRO A 194 14.54 6.23 -12.09
N GLY A 195 15.78 6.44 -11.64
CA GLY A 195 16.09 7.32 -10.50
C GLY A 195 16.11 6.63 -9.14
N ILE A 196 15.88 5.33 -9.08
CA ILE A 196 16.03 4.47 -7.91
C ILE A 196 17.14 3.44 -8.19
N PRO A 197 18.00 3.08 -7.22
CA PRO A 197 19.04 2.07 -7.42
C PRO A 197 18.48 0.71 -7.85
N ASP A 198 19.28 -0.06 -8.57
CA ASP A 198 18.87 -1.34 -9.17
C ASP A 198 18.56 -2.44 -8.15
N ASP A 199 19.10 -2.35 -6.95
CA ASP A 199 18.93 -3.33 -5.87
C ASP A 199 17.77 -3.01 -4.91
N VAL A 200 17.08 -1.91 -5.11
CA VAL A 200 15.90 -1.51 -4.33
C VAL A 200 14.65 -2.22 -4.87
N ALA A 201 13.78 -2.65 -3.99
CA ALA A 201 12.47 -3.18 -4.36
C ALA A 201 11.54 -2.05 -4.81
N VAL A 202 10.96 -2.19 -6.01
CA VAL A 202 10.01 -1.24 -6.59
C VAL A 202 8.69 -1.92 -6.92
N GLU A 203 7.60 -1.16 -6.92
CA GLU A 203 6.30 -1.63 -7.39
C GLU A 203 6.06 -1.12 -8.80
N VAL A 204 6.02 -2.05 -9.76
CA VAL A 204 5.93 -1.75 -11.20
C VAL A 204 5.09 -2.79 -11.94
N PRO A 205 4.56 -2.46 -13.13
CA PRO A 205 3.98 -3.46 -14.00
C PRO A 205 5.05 -4.44 -14.51
N ALA A 206 4.69 -5.72 -14.61
CA ALA A 206 5.57 -6.77 -15.14
C ALA A 206 4.77 -7.72 -16.04
N ILE A 207 5.43 -8.25 -17.07
CA ILE A 207 4.93 -9.39 -17.85
C ILE A 207 5.34 -10.68 -17.12
N VAL A 208 4.38 -11.56 -16.92
CA VAL A 208 4.59 -12.87 -16.31
C VAL A 208 4.20 -13.97 -17.29
N ASN A 209 5.12 -14.87 -17.53
CA ASN A 209 4.94 -16.06 -18.36
C ASN A 209 5.92 -17.15 -17.91
N LYS A 210 6.04 -18.26 -18.65
CA LYS A 210 6.95 -19.37 -18.33
C LYS A 210 8.43 -18.96 -18.24
N LYS A 211 8.83 -17.84 -18.86
CA LYS A 211 10.21 -17.31 -18.77
C LYS A 211 10.47 -16.65 -17.41
N GLY A 212 9.42 -16.26 -16.70
CA GLY A 212 9.48 -15.67 -15.37
C GLY A 212 8.72 -14.36 -15.25
N ILE A 213 9.09 -13.56 -14.24
CA ILE A 213 8.56 -12.24 -13.99
C ILE A 213 9.51 -11.22 -14.61
N GLN A 214 9.02 -10.44 -15.55
CA GLN A 214 9.80 -9.51 -16.36
C GLN A 214 9.29 -8.09 -16.09
N PRO A 215 9.92 -7.30 -15.19
CA PRO A 215 9.53 -5.93 -14.92
C PRO A 215 9.55 -5.09 -16.19
N LEU A 216 8.53 -4.28 -16.41
CA LEU A 216 8.50 -3.33 -17.50
C LEU A 216 9.24 -2.06 -17.07
N ARG A 217 10.11 -1.57 -17.96
CA ARG A 217 10.70 -0.25 -17.75
C ARG A 217 9.61 0.81 -17.93
N VAL A 218 9.43 1.64 -16.92
CA VAL A 218 8.47 2.74 -16.92
C VAL A 218 9.14 4.08 -17.22
N TYR A 219 8.34 5.10 -17.57
CA TYR A 219 8.84 6.46 -17.65
C TYR A 219 9.18 6.99 -16.25
N PRO A 220 10.17 7.90 -16.13
CA PRO A 220 10.45 8.55 -14.86
C PRO A 220 9.21 9.22 -14.29
N LEU A 221 8.99 9.06 -12.98
CA LEU A 221 7.96 9.82 -12.28
C LEU A 221 8.30 11.32 -12.30
N PRO A 222 7.29 12.21 -12.25
CA PRO A 222 7.52 13.64 -12.15
C PRO A 222 8.49 13.98 -11.01
N ARG A 223 9.39 14.93 -11.25
CA ARG A 223 10.44 15.32 -10.30
C ARG A 223 9.89 15.65 -8.91
N LYS A 224 8.72 16.28 -8.84
CA LYS A 224 8.06 16.60 -7.57
C LYS A 224 7.69 15.35 -6.78
N ILE A 225 7.14 14.33 -7.44
CA ILE A 225 6.82 13.03 -6.82
C ILE A 225 8.09 12.33 -6.35
N MET A 226 9.15 12.35 -7.16
CA MET A 226 10.43 11.75 -6.78
C MET A 226 10.98 12.38 -5.50
N LEU A 227 10.99 13.71 -5.42
CA LEU A 227 11.56 14.44 -4.27
C LEU A 227 10.73 14.32 -3.01
N GLU A 228 9.41 14.44 -3.14
CA GLU A 228 8.51 14.58 -1.98
C GLU A 228 7.93 13.25 -1.51
N CYS A 229 7.96 12.22 -2.36
CA CYS A 229 7.29 10.97 -2.08
C CYS A 229 8.24 9.77 -2.15
N ILE A 230 8.94 9.59 -3.27
CA ILE A 230 9.70 8.37 -3.55
C ILE A 230 11.03 8.33 -2.78
N TYR A 231 11.83 9.41 -2.86
CA TYR A 231 13.13 9.45 -2.17
C TYR A 231 13.02 9.41 -0.64
N PRO A 232 12.07 10.09 0.02
CA PRO A 232 11.88 9.93 1.46
C PRO A 232 11.58 8.49 1.88
N ASP A 233 10.74 7.77 1.12
CA ASP A 233 10.44 6.36 1.40
C ASP A 233 11.63 5.45 1.19
N TRP A 234 12.33 5.64 0.07
CA TRP A 234 13.55 4.87 -0.18
C TRP A 234 14.58 5.10 0.92
N LEU A 235 14.83 6.34 1.33
CA LEU A 235 15.74 6.65 2.43
C LEU A 235 15.31 5.99 3.74
N GLN A 236 14.02 5.94 4.02
CA GLN A 236 13.49 5.23 5.21
C GLN A 236 13.75 3.72 5.14
N MET A 237 13.59 3.11 3.96
CA MET A 237 13.93 1.70 3.76
C MET A 237 15.42 1.43 3.97
N GLU A 238 16.30 2.28 3.42
CA GLU A 238 17.75 2.17 3.59
C GLU A 238 18.17 2.31 5.04
N ARG A 239 17.61 3.28 5.78
CA ARG A 239 17.86 3.45 7.22
C ARG A 239 17.43 2.21 8.01
N THR A 240 16.28 1.66 7.71
CA THR A 240 15.78 0.43 8.36
C THR A 240 16.69 -0.75 8.09
N LEU A 241 17.14 -0.91 6.85
CA LEU A 241 18.06 -1.97 6.45
C LEU A 241 19.43 -1.81 7.11
N GLU A 242 19.95 -0.59 7.18
CA GLU A 242 21.22 -0.29 7.85
C GLU A 242 21.12 -0.54 9.35
N ALA A 243 20.05 -0.11 10.00
CA ALA A 243 19.80 -0.40 11.41
C ALA A 243 19.80 -1.92 11.67
N LEU A 244 19.14 -2.70 10.80
CA LEU A 244 19.11 -4.17 10.92
C LEU A 244 20.50 -4.80 10.77
N LYS A 245 21.31 -4.31 9.83
CA LYS A 245 22.67 -4.83 9.56
C LYS A 245 23.67 -4.45 10.66
N SER A 246 23.66 -3.21 11.09
CA SER A 246 24.63 -2.65 12.05
C SER A 246 24.25 -2.90 13.51
N GLY A 247 22.97 -3.06 13.82
CA GLY A 247 22.44 -3.06 15.18
C GLY A 247 22.47 -1.68 15.84
N ASP A 248 22.65 -0.61 15.07
CA ASP A 248 22.70 0.76 15.58
C ASP A 248 21.30 1.26 15.94
N LYS A 249 21.03 1.38 17.24
CA LYS A 249 19.76 1.85 17.80
C LYS A 249 19.44 3.29 17.41
N SER A 250 20.43 4.12 17.18
CA SER A 250 20.22 5.51 16.78
C SER A 250 19.59 5.63 15.40
N MET A 251 19.85 4.69 14.49
CA MET A 251 19.24 4.65 13.18
C MET A 251 17.73 4.41 13.25
N LEU A 252 17.28 3.58 14.21
CA LEU A 252 15.83 3.39 14.46
C LEU A 252 15.21 4.66 15.03
N LEU A 253 15.91 5.33 15.96
CA LEU A 253 15.45 6.59 16.52
C LEU A 253 15.26 7.65 15.44
N TYR A 254 16.19 7.79 14.50
CA TYR A 254 16.06 8.71 13.38
C TYR A 254 14.82 8.42 12.53
N GLY A 255 14.49 7.15 12.30
CA GLY A 255 13.27 6.77 11.58
C GLY A 255 11.99 7.25 12.29
N ILE A 256 11.96 7.20 13.61
CA ILE A 256 10.83 7.69 14.41
C ILE A 256 10.80 9.23 14.42
N LEU A 257 11.95 9.88 14.53
CA LEU A 257 12.05 11.36 14.53
C LEU A 257 11.57 11.98 13.20
N ASP A 258 11.79 11.31 12.08
CA ASP A 258 11.32 11.75 10.76
C ASP A 258 9.80 11.57 10.56
N SER A 259 9.12 10.89 11.48
CA SER A 259 7.66 10.71 11.40
C SER A 259 6.91 12.00 11.71
N HIS A 260 5.95 12.37 10.87
CA HIS A 260 5.05 13.51 11.12
C HIS A 260 4.17 13.36 12.37
N GLN A 261 4.11 12.17 12.95
CA GLN A 261 3.41 11.90 14.21
C GLN A 261 4.28 12.20 15.43
N THR A 262 5.59 12.30 15.26
CA THR A 262 6.53 12.59 16.34
C THR A 262 6.57 14.09 16.62
N ARG A 263 6.41 14.46 17.91
CA ARG A 263 6.33 15.86 18.35
C ARG A 263 7.51 16.28 19.19
N SER A 264 8.27 15.34 19.75
CA SER A 264 9.45 15.62 20.58
C SER A 264 10.45 14.46 20.53
N TYR A 265 11.68 14.77 20.88
CA TYR A 265 12.75 13.78 21.05
C TYR A 265 12.38 12.76 22.14
N ASP A 266 11.85 13.22 23.27
CA ASP A 266 11.47 12.35 24.38
C ASP A 266 10.38 11.36 23.95
N GLN A 267 9.35 11.84 23.25
CA GLN A 267 8.33 10.96 22.68
C GLN A 267 8.93 9.90 21.74
N ALA A 268 9.85 10.29 20.86
CA ALA A 268 10.49 9.35 19.94
C ALA A 268 11.28 8.27 20.68
N THR A 269 11.98 8.67 21.74
CA THR A 269 12.77 7.76 22.59
C THR A 269 11.87 6.79 23.35
N GLU A 270 10.80 7.29 23.97
CA GLU A 270 9.81 6.46 24.67
C GLU A 270 9.15 5.44 23.72
N VAL A 271 8.77 5.88 22.51
CA VAL A 271 8.18 4.99 21.48
C VAL A 271 9.18 3.92 21.06
N LEU A 272 10.45 4.29 20.83
CA LEU A 272 11.49 3.34 20.46
C LEU A 272 11.70 2.27 21.55
N GLU A 273 11.84 2.69 22.81
CA GLU A 273 12.02 1.77 23.92
C GLU A 273 10.81 0.85 24.10
N ALA A 274 9.60 1.39 23.98
CA ALA A 274 8.38 0.60 24.05
C ALA A 274 8.28 -0.44 22.93
N LEU A 275 8.62 -0.07 21.70
CA LEU A 275 8.62 -0.99 20.55
C LEU A 275 9.66 -2.12 20.73
N LEU A 276 10.86 -1.79 21.21
CA LEU A 276 11.92 -2.77 21.45
C LEU A 276 11.65 -3.66 22.67
N ALA A 277 10.83 -3.21 23.61
CA ALA A 277 10.40 -3.98 24.78
C ALA A 277 9.17 -4.89 24.53
N MET A 278 8.53 -4.78 23.37
CA MET A 278 7.40 -5.64 23.04
C MET A 278 7.86 -7.09 22.93
N GLU A 279 7.20 -7.98 23.69
CA GLU A 279 7.39 -9.40 23.50
C GLU A 279 6.84 -9.81 22.11
N PRO A 280 7.59 -10.62 21.35
CA PRO A 280 7.09 -11.11 20.08
C PRO A 280 5.84 -11.97 20.33
N ASN A 281 4.75 -11.63 19.63
CA ASN A 281 3.58 -12.51 19.61
C ASN A 281 3.99 -13.85 18.97
N GLU A 282 3.67 -14.96 19.61
CA GLU A 282 3.82 -16.27 18.96
C GLU A 282 3.10 -16.26 17.58
N PRO A 283 3.72 -16.75 16.54
CA PRO A 283 4.82 -17.72 16.41
C PRO A 283 6.19 -17.12 16.00
N MET A 284 6.51 -15.91 16.38
CA MET A 284 7.78 -15.25 16.01
C MET A 284 8.93 -15.60 16.98
N ALA A 285 8.99 -16.83 17.45
CA ALA A 285 10.00 -17.33 18.40
C ALA A 285 11.47 -17.16 17.93
N TYR A 286 11.70 -16.90 16.64
CA TYR A 286 13.05 -16.63 16.12
C TYR A 286 13.51 -15.17 16.34
N VAL A 287 12.67 -14.34 16.94
CA VAL A 287 12.97 -12.92 17.24
C VAL A 287 13.30 -12.74 18.74
N GLU A 288 13.58 -13.83 19.46
CA GLU A 288 13.82 -13.83 20.92
C GLU A 288 14.86 -12.80 21.42
N ASP A 289 15.69 -12.26 20.54
CA ASP A 289 16.78 -11.34 20.91
C ASP A 289 16.86 -10.06 20.08
N ILE A 290 15.79 -9.62 19.42
CA ILE A 290 15.84 -8.39 18.61
C ILE A 290 16.25 -7.18 19.46
N ASN A 291 15.83 -7.16 20.73
CA ASN A 291 16.17 -6.10 21.68
C ASN A 291 17.64 -6.13 22.09
N LYS A 292 18.30 -7.29 22.00
CA LYS A 292 19.74 -7.43 22.27
C LYS A 292 20.59 -7.08 21.05
N HIS A 293 20.00 -7.10 19.86
CA HIS A 293 20.68 -6.74 18.62
C HIS A 293 20.95 -5.24 18.54
N TYR A 294 19.96 -4.41 18.90
CA TYR A 294 20.08 -2.95 18.79
C TYR A 294 20.70 -2.32 20.03
N LYS A 295 21.80 -1.60 19.83
CA LYS A 295 22.55 -0.91 20.91
C LYS A 295 22.81 0.53 20.55
N TRP A 296 22.89 1.37 21.57
CA TRP A 296 23.37 2.72 21.37
C TRP A 296 24.85 2.71 20.95
N PRO A 297 25.28 3.63 20.08
CA PRO A 297 26.70 3.80 19.78
C PRO A 297 27.52 4.01 21.06
N SER A 298 28.76 3.56 21.04
CA SER A 298 29.67 3.58 22.24
C SER A 298 29.98 4.97 22.80
N ASN A 299 29.70 6.00 22.00
CA ASN A 299 29.88 7.41 22.33
C ASN A 299 28.59 8.16 22.66
N TRP A 300 27.50 7.42 22.83
CA TRP A 300 26.19 7.99 23.15
C TRP A 300 26.05 8.32 24.63
#